data_7f35f9ef18dde234175d96b75fdaf21a
#
_entry.id   7f35f9ef18dde234175d96b75fdaf21a
#
_cell.length_a   1.000
_cell.length_b   1.000
_cell.length_c   1.000
_cell.angle_alpha   90.00
_cell.angle_beta   90.00
_cell.angle_gamma   90.00
#
_symmetry.space_group_name_H-M   'P 1'
#
loop_
_entity.id
_entity.type
_entity.pdbx_description
1 polymer ?
#
loop_
_entity_poly.entity_id
_entity_poly.type
_entity_poly.pdbx_seq_one_letter_code
_entity_poly.pdbx_strand_id
1 'polypeptide(L)'
;GNMPHAHGVTVTIGGRGGEQRTYFSKEIVGAAGYQCPVAKAVVKESFSEEMVDNTHYCGGYREYWRNVEGCSGGIGDIEIHFVDSIIPGYFWIFPVSEDVVNVGVGMVINLLKKEKKKLKALQKDVIENHPIFKERFANSEMIKGSGKGWQLPFGSPRKKEKNQPRRASMNGIRLVGDSASLVDPFSGEGVGNALVTGELAANHILAGKSPEQYQEEMWAMLGPELTNSYRMQKLSRKKWLLNWFVGKASKKPVIQEMMTEMIASKEAQENLH
;
A
#
# COMPACT_ATOMS: atom_id res chain seq x y z
N GLY A 1 16.60 -26.61 27.53
CA GLY A 1 17.88 -26.07 27.14
C GLY A 1 17.68 -24.73 26.51
N ASN A 2 18.35 -23.68 26.96
CA ASN A 2 18.33 -22.38 26.31
C ASN A 2 18.81 -22.56 24.86
N MET A 3 17.94 -22.35 23.88
CA MET A 3 18.38 -22.19 22.50
C MET A 3 19.04 -20.81 22.39
N PRO A 4 20.36 -20.71 22.15
CA PRO A 4 20.98 -19.44 21.87
C PRO A 4 20.32 -18.86 20.59
N HIS A 5 19.83 -17.63 20.68
CA HIS A 5 19.13 -16.92 19.61
C HIS A 5 17.66 -17.32 19.32
N ALA A 6 16.93 -17.90 20.27
CA ALA A 6 15.50 -18.09 20.13
C ALA A 6 14.73 -16.78 20.38
N HIS A 7 13.83 -16.43 19.45
CA HIS A 7 12.88 -15.33 19.60
C HIS A 7 11.53 -15.84 20.06
N GLY A 8 10.87 -15.10 20.94
CA GLY A 8 9.53 -15.45 21.44
C GLY A 8 8.46 -14.49 20.91
N VAL A 9 7.35 -15.05 20.45
CA VAL A 9 6.14 -14.29 20.12
C VAL A 9 5.01 -14.80 20.97
N THR A 10 4.41 -13.91 21.76
CA THR A 10 3.21 -14.21 22.57
C THR A 10 1.97 -13.80 21.78
N VAL A 11 1.06 -14.73 21.59
CA VAL A 11 -0.23 -14.53 20.93
C VAL A 11 -1.38 -14.72 21.91
N THR A 12 -2.46 -13.95 21.72
CA THR A 12 -3.70 -14.11 22.48
C THR A 12 -4.71 -14.85 21.59
N ILE A 13 -5.05 -16.07 21.97
CA ILE A 13 -5.98 -16.93 21.23
C ILE A 13 -7.40 -16.56 21.63
N GLY A 14 -8.31 -16.45 20.62
CA GLY A 14 -9.70 -16.09 20.88
C GLY A 14 -9.98 -14.62 21.12
N GLY A 15 -8.99 -13.72 20.87
CA GLY A 15 -9.16 -12.27 20.95
C GLY A 15 -8.91 -11.70 22.36
N ARG A 16 -9.45 -10.51 22.62
CA ARG A 16 -9.18 -9.73 23.83
C ARG A 16 -9.62 -10.51 25.09
N GLY A 17 -8.68 -10.81 25.98
CA GLY A 17 -8.93 -11.57 27.20
C GLY A 17 -8.83 -13.10 27.05
N GLY A 18 -8.45 -13.60 25.86
CA GLY A 18 -8.22 -15.03 25.62
C GLY A 18 -6.91 -15.56 26.19
N GLU A 19 -6.69 -16.86 26.02
CA GLU A 19 -5.48 -17.55 26.46
C GLU A 19 -4.22 -17.00 25.79
N GLN A 20 -3.17 -16.73 26.56
CA GLN A 20 -1.88 -16.35 26.02
C GLN A 20 -0.98 -17.57 25.83
N ARG A 21 -0.41 -17.69 24.62
CA ARG A 21 0.61 -18.70 24.32
C ARG A 21 1.84 -18.06 23.74
N THR A 22 3.01 -18.49 24.20
CA THR A 22 4.31 -18.04 23.68
C THR A 22 4.91 -19.14 22.82
N TYR A 23 5.27 -18.77 21.60
CA TYR A 23 5.98 -19.63 20.66
C TYR A 23 7.42 -19.13 20.50
N PHE A 24 8.38 -20.05 20.49
CA PHE A 24 9.79 -19.75 20.31
C PHE A 24 10.28 -20.28 18.96
N SER A 25 11.10 -19.49 18.27
CA SER A 25 11.71 -19.86 16.99
C SER A 25 13.08 -19.25 16.84
N LYS A 26 13.93 -19.83 16.00
CA LYS A 26 15.20 -19.22 15.57
C LYS A 26 14.99 -18.05 14.62
N GLU A 27 13.91 -18.11 13.82
CA GLU A 27 13.56 -17.12 12.81
C GLU A 27 12.10 -16.71 12.97
N ILE A 28 11.81 -15.43 12.81
CA ILE A 28 10.47 -14.86 12.80
C ILE A 28 10.28 -14.05 11.53
N VAL A 29 9.19 -14.30 10.81
CA VAL A 29 8.76 -13.46 9.69
C VAL A 29 7.55 -12.62 10.12
N GLY A 30 7.72 -11.30 10.12
CA GLY A 30 6.64 -10.35 10.40
C GLY A 30 5.86 -10.05 9.13
N ALA A 31 4.65 -10.64 8.99
CA ALA A 31 3.80 -10.56 7.81
C ALA A 31 2.36 -10.10 8.12
N ALA A 32 2.13 -9.42 9.25
CA ALA A 32 0.79 -9.03 9.70
C ALA A 32 0.34 -7.62 9.21
N GLY A 33 0.92 -7.13 8.11
CA GLY A 33 0.55 -5.85 7.52
C GLY A 33 1.05 -4.63 8.31
N TYR A 34 0.44 -3.47 8.10
CA TYR A 34 0.92 -2.21 8.69
C TYR A 34 0.80 -2.15 10.23
N GLN A 35 0.00 -3.01 10.84
CA GLN A 35 -0.14 -3.11 12.30
C GLN A 35 0.68 -4.25 12.91
N CYS A 36 1.59 -4.85 12.14
CA CYS A 36 2.37 -5.99 12.56
C CYS A 36 3.08 -5.73 13.91
N PRO A 37 2.79 -6.52 14.96
CA PRO A 37 3.43 -6.34 16.26
C PRO A 37 4.92 -6.64 16.22
N VAL A 38 5.36 -7.57 15.35
CA VAL A 38 6.78 -7.86 15.12
C VAL A 38 7.48 -6.64 14.49
N ALA A 39 6.86 -6.01 13.48
CA ALA A 39 7.38 -4.78 12.89
C ALA A 39 7.46 -3.65 13.92
N LYS A 40 6.44 -3.53 14.79
CA LYS A 40 6.44 -2.53 15.86
C LYS A 40 7.61 -2.72 16.82
N ALA A 41 7.90 -3.95 17.24
CA ALA A 41 9.03 -4.28 18.09
C ALA A 41 10.35 -3.93 17.39
N VAL A 42 10.55 -4.37 16.14
CA VAL A 42 11.76 -4.06 15.36
C VAL A 42 11.97 -2.55 15.23
N VAL A 43 10.96 -1.83 14.79
CA VAL A 43 11.09 -0.41 14.46
C VAL A 43 11.20 0.47 15.71
N LYS A 44 10.33 0.27 16.70
CA LYS A 44 10.25 1.12 17.87
C LYS A 44 11.31 0.78 18.91
N GLU A 45 11.45 -0.50 19.23
CA GLU A 45 12.31 -0.94 20.32
C GLU A 45 13.79 -0.99 19.93
N SER A 46 14.06 -1.34 18.65
CA SER A 46 15.43 -1.53 18.19
C SER A 46 16.03 -0.29 17.53
N PHE A 47 15.22 0.54 16.90
CA PHE A 47 15.69 1.72 16.16
C PHE A 47 15.14 3.04 16.69
N SER A 48 14.33 3.01 17.75
CA SER A 48 13.68 4.18 18.35
C SER A 48 12.91 5.03 17.33
N GLU A 49 12.34 4.38 16.31
CA GLU A 49 11.55 5.02 15.27
C GLU A 49 10.06 4.96 15.57
N GLU A 50 9.32 5.95 15.08
CA GLU A 50 7.87 5.89 15.10
C GLU A 50 7.35 4.90 14.05
N MET A 51 6.44 4.00 14.46
CA MET A 51 5.85 3.02 13.55
C MET A 51 5.12 3.70 12.39
N VAL A 52 4.39 4.79 12.65
CA VAL A 52 3.65 5.57 11.65
C VAL A 52 4.36 6.88 11.36
N ASP A 53 4.96 6.98 10.17
CA ASP A 53 5.48 8.24 9.64
C ASP A 53 4.45 8.81 8.64
N ASN A 54 3.77 9.88 9.04
CA ASN A 54 2.71 10.50 8.25
C ASN A 54 3.13 10.95 6.84
N THR A 55 4.44 11.14 6.63
CA THR A 55 5.02 11.51 5.32
C THR A 55 5.13 10.30 4.40
N HIS A 56 5.32 9.12 4.98
CA HIS A 56 5.55 7.85 4.30
C HIS A 56 4.38 6.86 4.46
N TYR A 57 3.18 7.39 4.74
CA TYR A 57 1.96 6.61 4.85
C TYR A 57 0.83 7.26 4.05
N CYS A 58 0.05 6.43 3.38
CA CYS A 58 -1.22 6.79 2.77
C CYS A 58 -2.36 6.33 3.67
N GLY A 59 -3.38 7.15 3.79
CA GLY A 59 -4.69 6.72 4.27
C GLY A 59 -5.53 6.34 3.06
N GLY A 60 -6.21 5.20 3.14
CA GLY A 60 -7.23 4.77 2.20
C GLY A 60 -8.58 4.66 2.89
N TYR A 61 -9.65 4.97 2.20
CA TYR A 61 -11.02 4.71 2.63
C TYR A 61 -11.81 4.16 1.45
N ARG A 62 -12.58 3.08 1.66
CA ARG A 62 -13.37 2.45 0.62
C ARG A 62 -14.75 2.02 1.12
N GLU A 63 -15.69 1.94 0.19
CA GLU A 63 -17.03 1.38 0.35
C GLU A 63 -17.32 0.44 -0.82
N TYR A 64 -18.26 -0.48 -0.64
CA TYR A 64 -18.83 -1.23 -1.76
C TYR A 64 -20.15 -0.57 -2.21
N TRP A 65 -20.33 -0.51 -3.51
CA TRP A 65 -21.50 0.08 -4.15
C TRP A 65 -22.09 -0.87 -5.19
N ARG A 66 -23.40 -0.87 -5.34
CA ARG A 66 -24.13 -1.58 -6.39
C ARG A 66 -24.61 -0.64 -7.47
N ASN A 67 -24.79 -1.17 -8.68
CA ASN A 67 -25.44 -0.49 -9.79
C ASN A 67 -24.78 0.86 -10.15
N VAL A 68 -23.45 0.94 -10.07
CA VAL A 68 -22.71 2.12 -10.55
C VAL A 68 -22.69 2.09 -12.07
N GLU A 69 -23.15 3.15 -12.72
CA GLU A 69 -23.24 3.23 -14.18
C GLU A 69 -21.87 3.07 -14.84
N GLY A 70 -21.81 2.29 -15.92
CA GLY A 70 -20.58 1.95 -16.64
C GLY A 70 -19.73 0.86 -15.99
N CYS A 71 -20.20 0.23 -14.90
CA CYS A 71 -19.49 -0.83 -14.18
C CYS A 71 -20.29 -2.15 -14.13
N SER A 72 -21.21 -2.37 -15.04
CA SER A 72 -22.01 -3.61 -15.12
C SER A 72 -21.30 -4.69 -15.91
N GLY A 73 -21.44 -5.95 -15.46
CA GLY A 73 -20.99 -7.13 -16.22
C GLY A 73 -19.85 -7.92 -15.58
N GLY A 74 -19.44 -7.61 -14.34
CA GLY A 74 -18.44 -8.39 -13.57
C GLY A 74 -17.00 -8.36 -14.10
N ILE A 75 -16.82 -7.92 -15.33
CA ILE A 75 -15.55 -7.73 -16.01
C ILE A 75 -15.52 -6.27 -16.47
N GLY A 76 -15.06 -5.40 -15.58
CA GLY A 76 -14.87 -4.00 -15.89
C GLY A 76 -13.41 -3.60 -15.74
N ASP A 77 -13.06 -2.49 -16.35
CA ASP A 77 -11.75 -1.90 -16.18
C ASP A 77 -11.53 -1.42 -14.75
N ILE A 78 -10.31 -1.53 -14.26
CA ILE A 78 -9.86 -0.84 -13.05
C ILE A 78 -9.80 0.64 -13.39
N GLU A 79 -10.62 1.44 -12.73
CA GLU A 79 -10.66 2.88 -12.94
C GLU A 79 -9.90 3.62 -11.83
N ILE A 80 -8.97 4.49 -12.23
CA ILE A 80 -8.24 5.40 -11.35
C ILE A 80 -8.42 6.83 -11.85
N HIS A 81 -8.95 7.69 -10.99
CA HIS A 81 -9.30 9.06 -11.31
C HIS A 81 -8.52 10.06 -10.47
N PHE A 82 -7.80 10.96 -11.14
CA PHE A 82 -7.11 12.07 -10.50
C PHE A 82 -8.08 13.25 -10.37
N VAL A 83 -8.70 13.37 -9.20
CA VAL A 83 -9.65 14.44 -8.87
C VAL A 83 -8.94 15.55 -8.12
N ASP A 84 -9.17 16.79 -8.50
CA ASP A 84 -8.48 17.99 -7.97
C ASP A 84 -8.49 18.10 -6.44
N SER A 85 -9.58 17.72 -5.80
CA SER A 85 -9.70 17.74 -4.33
C SER A 85 -8.89 16.65 -3.62
N ILE A 86 -8.42 15.63 -4.37
CA ILE A 86 -7.74 14.43 -3.83
C ILE A 86 -6.24 14.41 -4.18
N ILE A 87 -5.81 15.12 -5.24
CA ILE A 87 -4.39 15.18 -5.64
C ILE A 87 -3.49 15.57 -4.46
N PRO A 88 -2.38 14.83 -4.23
CA PRO A 88 -1.72 13.82 -5.05
C PRO A 88 -2.19 12.37 -4.83
N GLY A 89 -3.34 12.14 -4.28
CA GLY A 89 -4.02 10.86 -4.25
C GLY A 89 -4.94 10.67 -5.44
N TYR A 90 -5.79 9.67 -5.38
CA TYR A 90 -6.75 9.35 -6.43
C TYR A 90 -8.05 8.76 -5.86
N PHE A 91 -9.10 8.82 -6.67
CA PHE A 91 -10.36 8.13 -6.49
C PHE A 91 -10.37 6.90 -7.39
N TRP A 92 -10.85 5.76 -6.90
CA TRP A 92 -10.92 4.53 -7.69
C TRP A 92 -12.30 3.92 -7.72
N ILE A 93 -12.56 3.18 -8.80
CA ILE A 93 -13.70 2.29 -8.94
C ILE A 93 -13.17 0.96 -9.47
N PHE A 94 -13.21 -0.09 -8.66
CA PHE A 94 -12.70 -1.41 -9.01
C PHE A 94 -13.84 -2.43 -9.03
N PRO A 95 -14.08 -3.13 -10.12
CA PRO A 95 -15.07 -4.20 -10.19
C PRO A 95 -14.76 -5.31 -9.17
N VAL A 96 -15.81 -5.82 -8.52
CA VAL A 96 -15.72 -6.92 -7.56
C VAL A 96 -16.58 -8.10 -8.00
N SER A 97 -17.77 -7.81 -8.52
CA SER A 97 -18.68 -8.78 -9.08
C SER A 97 -19.55 -8.10 -10.16
N GLU A 98 -20.52 -8.83 -10.70
CA GLU A 98 -21.36 -8.37 -11.80
C GLU A 98 -22.04 -7.01 -11.54
N ASP A 99 -22.47 -6.77 -10.30
CA ASP A 99 -23.20 -5.56 -9.91
C ASP A 99 -22.50 -4.76 -8.79
N VAL A 100 -21.36 -5.24 -8.25
CA VAL A 100 -20.66 -4.62 -7.12
C VAL A 100 -19.30 -4.08 -7.50
N VAL A 101 -19.03 -2.87 -7.08
CA VAL A 101 -17.72 -2.22 -7.21
C VAL A 101 -17.17 -1.80 -5.85
N ASN A 102 -15.83 -1.82 -5.73
CA ASN A 102 -15.07 -1.23 -4.64
C ASN A 102 -14.74 0.21 -5.03
N VAL A 103 -15.31 1.15 -4.32
CA VAL A 103 -15.11 2.59 -4.54
C VAL A 103 -14.34 3.18 -3.39
N GLY A 104 -13.29 3.94 -3.68
CA GLY A 104 -12.53 4.53 -2.61
C GLY A 104 -11.64 5.70 -2.99
N VAL A 105 -10.98 6.24 -1.98
CA VAL A 105 -10.03 7.35 -2.09
C VAL A 105 -8.79 7.07 -1.25
N GLY A 106 -7.64 7.47 -1.77
CA GLY A 106 -6.36 7.41 -1.07
C GLY A 106 -5.63 8.75 -1.11
N MET A 107 -5.00 9.14 0.01
CA MET A 107 -4.17 10.34 0.08
C MET A 107 -3.11 10.21 1.18
N VAL A 108 -1.95 10.83 0.97
CA VAL A 108 -0.86 10.88 1.95
C VAL A 108 -1.32 11.52 3.26
N ILE A 109 -1.05 10.87 4.40
CA ILE A 109 -1.61 11.25 5.71
C ILE A 109 -1.18 12.65 6.14
N ASN A 110 0.07 13.06 5.90
CA ASN A 110 0.53 14.39 6.27
C ASN A 110 -0.23 15.51 5.53
N LEU A 111 -0.69 15.25 4.29
CA LEU A 111 -1.49 16.20 3.52
C LEU A 111 -2.93 16.24 4.03
N LEU A 112 -3.52 15.08 4.33
CA LEU A 112 -4.84 15.02 4.97
C LEU A 112 -4.88 15.86 6.27
N LYS A 113 -3.84 15.73 7.10
CA LYS A 113 -3.71 16.50 8.35
C LYS A 113 -3.51 17.98 8.09
N LYS A 114 -2.61 18.33 7.16
CA LYS A 114 -2.33 19.74 6.81
C LYS A 114 -3.57 20.46 6.27
N GLU A 115 -4.34 19.78 5.42
CA GLU A 115 -5.53 20.33 4.78
C GLU A 115 -6.81 20.10 5.59
N LYS A 116 -6.71 19.46 6.77
CA LYS A 116 -7.83 19.11 7.66
C LYS A 116 -8.92 18.30 6.95
N LYS A 117 -8.54 17.50 5.96
CA LYS A 117 -9.44 16.66 5.16
C LYS A 117 -9.69 15.31 5.82
N LYS A 118 -10.88 14.74 5.58
CA LYS A 118 -11.26 13.38 5.97
C LYS A 118 -11.60 12.58 4.71
N LEU A 119 -10.99 11.41 4.53
CA LEU A 119 -11.17 10.58 3.31
C LEU A 119 -12.64 10.27 3.03
N LYS A 120 -13.41 9.87 4.04
CA LYS A 120 -14.85 9.60 3.87
C LYS A 120 -15.62 10.83 3.34
N ALA A 121 -15.28 12.01 3.82
CA ALA A 121 -15.92 13.24 3.34
C ALA A 121 -15.48 13.58 1.91
N LEU A 122 -14.21 13.36 1.56
CA LEU A 122 -13.71 13.53 0.19
C LEU A 122 -14.39 12.56 -0.79
N GLN A 123 -14.52 11.28 -0.43
CA GLN A 123 -15.22 10.31 -1.25
C GLN A 123 -16.67 10.71 -1.48
N LYS A 124 -17.37 11.09 -0.42
CA LYS A 124 -18.74 11.55 -0.48
C LYS A 124 -18.88 12.77 -1.40
N ASP A 125 -17.99 13.75 -1.24
CA ASP A 125 -17.99 14.97 -2.07
C ASP A 125 -17.81 14.65 -3.57
N VAL A 126 -16.88 13.73 -3.89
CA VAL A 126 -16.69 13.30 -5.29
C VAL A 126 -17.94 12.62 -5.85
N ILE A 127 -18.54 11.70 -5.09
CA ILE A 127 -19.73 10.98 -5.55
C ILE A 127 -20.93 11.92 -5.74
N GLU A 128 -21.14 12.86 -4.82
CA GLU A 128 -22.36 13.70 -4.82
C GLU A 128 -22.22 14.97 -5.67
N ASN A 129 -21.03 15.53 -5.81
CA ASN A 129 -20.83 16.87 -6.36
C ASN A 129 -19.98 16.92 -7.64
N HIS A 130 -19.14 15.92 -7.91
CA HIS A 130 -18.33 15.91 -9.13
C HIS A 130 -19.23 15.62 -10.35
N PRO A 131 -19.21 16.42 -11.43
CA PRO A 131 -20.16 16.32 -12.53
C PRO A 131 -20.31 14.91 -13.09
N ILE A 132 -19.19 14.23 -13.36
CA ILE A 132 -19.19 12.88 -13.93
C ILE A 132 -19.72 11.85 -12.93
N PHE A 133 -19.24 11.87 -11.68
CA PHE A 133 -19.57 10.82 -10.72
C PHE A 133 -20.97 10.99 -10.16
N LYS A 134 -21.47 12.21 -10.00
CA LYS A 134 -22.85 12.47 -9.57
C LYS A 134 -23.85 11.76 -10.48
N GLU A 135 -23.65 11.79 -11.80
CA GLU A 135 -24.50 11.09 -12.77
C GLU A 135 -24.33 9.58 -12.66
N ARG A 136 -23.08 9.09 -12.64
CA ARG A 136 -22.78 7.65 -12.58
C ARG A 136 -23.30 6.97 -11.31
N PHE A 137 -23.38 7.69 -10.21
CA PHE A 137 -23.87 7.19 -8.92
C PHE A 137 -25.35 7.52 -8.65
N ALA A 138 -26.07 8.18 -9.56
CA ALA A 138 -27.45 8.62 -9.34
C ALA A 138 -28.43 7.49 -8.95
N ASN A 139 -28.25 6.30 -9.53
CA ASN A 139 -29.09 5.12 -9.28
C ASN A 139 -28.33 4.02 -8.51
N SER A 140 -27.17 4.33 -7.96
CA SER A 140 -26.34 3.37 -7.22
C SER A 140 -26.73 3.29 -5.75
N GLU A 141 -26.39 2.18 -5.11
CA GLU A 141 -26.66 1.93 -3.71
C GLU A 141 -25.38 1.54 -2.94
N MET A 142 -25.08 2.27 -1.87
CA MET A 142 -23.98 1.93 -0.99
C MET A 142 -24.35 0.73 -0.11
N ILE A 143 -23.52 -0.31 -0.10
CA ILE A 143 -23.70 -1.48 0.75
C ILE A 143 -23.42 -1.09 2.20
N LYS A 144 -24.47 -1.07 3.02
CA LYS A 144 -24.43 -0.65 4.42
C LYS A 144 -23.38 -1.41 5.22
N GLY A 145 -22.56 -0.70 5.97
CA GLY A 145 -21.51 -1.29 6.81
C GLY A 145 -20.24 -1.71 6.07
N SER A 146 -20.16 -1.51 4.74
CA SER A 146 -18.97 -1.85 3.95
C SER A 146 -17.81 -0.87 4.10
N GLY A 147 -18.06 0.35 4.60
CA GLY A 147 -17.04 1.39 4.71
C GLY A 147 -15.90 1.00 5.64
N LYS A 148 -14.66 1.03 5.12
CA LYS A 148 -13.44 0.74 5.90
C LYS A 148 -12.30 1.69 5.54
N GLY A 149 -11.60 2.16 6.58
CA GLY A 149 -10.34 2.87 6.46
C GLY A 149 -9.15 1.93 6.65
N TRP A 150 -8.06 2.19 5.94
CA TRP A 150 -6.82 1.46 6.05
C TRP A 150 -5.61 2.38 5.92
N GLN A 151 -4.43 1.92 6.33
CA GLN A 151 -3.19 2.65 6.16
C GLN A 151 -2.22 1.82 5.31
N LEU A 152 -1.58 2.48 4.36
CA LEU A 152 -0.63 1.90 3.42
C LEU A 152 0.76 2.47 3.70
N PRO A 153 1.70 1.68 4.23
CA PRO A 153 3.06 2.11 4.54
C PRO A 153 3.93 2.06 3.28
N PHE A 154 4.44 3.20 2.85
CA PHE A 154 5.23 3.32 1.62
C PHE A 154 6.66 2.80 1.75
N GLY A 155 7.12 2.10 0.70
CA GLY A 155 8.50 1.68 0.47
C GLY A 155 9.43 2.80 0.03
N SER A 156 9.15 4.03 0.42
CA SER A 156 9.93 5.19 0.02
C SER A 156 11.20 5.36 0.83
N PRO A 157 12.31 5.85 0.20
CA PRO A 157 13.55 6.15 0.91
C PRO A 157 13.35 7.25 1.96
N ARG A 158 13.98 7.11 3.12
CA ARG A 158 13.87 8.02 4.24
C ARG A 158 15.16 8.83 4.42
N LYS A 159 15.03 10.13 4.69
CA LYS A 159 16.19 11.02 4.90
C LYS A 159 17.03 10.61 6.10
N LYS A 160 16.40 10.21 7.19
CA LYS A 160 17.09 9.74 8.42
C LYS A 160 17.96 8.52 8.14
N GLU A 161 17.55 7.67 7.22
CA GLU A 161 18.24 6.45 6.81
C GLU A 161 19.18 6.69 5.60
N LYS A 162 19.67 7.91 5.38
CA LYS A 162 20.53 8.27 4.23
C LYS A 162 19.94 7.85 2.89
N ASN A 163 18.63 8.05 2.72
CA ASN A 163 17.83 7.61 1.58
C ASN A 163 17.73 6.08 1.41
N GLN A 164 17.99 5.33 2.47
CA GLN A 164 17.70 3.90 2.55
C GLN A 164 16.22 3.66 2.94
N PRO A 165 15.72 2.45 2.78
CA PRO A 165 14.38 2.10 3.23
C PRO A 165 14.33 2.05 4.75
N ARG A 166 13.11 1.96 5.29
CA ARG A 166 12.95 1.55 6.67
C ARG A 166 13.59 0.18 6.90
N ARG A 167 14.27 -0.01 8.03
CA ARG A 167 14.82 -1.33 8.37
C ARG A 167 13.71 -2.38 8.47
N ALA A 168 13.93 -3.50 7.79
CA ALA A 168 12.99 -4.61 7.70
C ALA A 168 13.56 -5.91 8.29
N SER A 169 14.72 -5.84 8.96
CA SER A 169 15.34 -7.04 9.54
C SER A 169 16.22 -6.75 10.73
N MET A 170 16.32 -7.69 11.65
CA MET A 170 17.33 -7.75 12.74
C MET A 170 17.30 -9.13 13.41
N ASN A 171 18.49 -9.60 13.85
CA ASN A 171 18.63 -10.74 14.80
C ASN A 171 17.61 -11.89 14.61
N GLY A 172 17.59 -12.54 13.46
CA GLY A 172 16.64 -13.62 13.17
C GLY A 172 15.21 -13.17 12.90
N ILE A 173 14.96 -11.87 12.73
CA ILE A 173 13.64 -11.32 12.35
C ILE A 173 13.73 -10.72 10.95
N ARG A 174 12.74 -11.05 10.10
CA ARG A 174 12.53 -10.44 8.80
C ARG A 174 11.12 -9.92 8.69
N LEU A 175 10.95 -8.72 8.13
CA LEU A 175 9.64 -8.13 7.84
C LEU A 175 9.40 -8.20 6.33
N VAL A 176 8.15 -8.46 5.93
CA VAL A 176 7.76 -8.58 4.52
C VAL A 176 6.54 -7.71 4.20
N GLY A 177 6.38 -7.33 2.95
CA GLY A 177 5.23 -6.54 2.48
C GLY A 177 4.97 -5.27 3.30
N ASP A 178 3.72 -5.03 3.68
CA ASP A 178 3.33 -3.85 4.47
C ASP A 178 3.99 -3.80 5.84
N SER A 179 4.35 -4.96 6.42
CA SER A 179 5.09 -4.99 7.68
C SER A 179 6.50 -4.40 7.54
N ALA A 180 7.10 -4.52 6.35
CA ALA A 180 8.37 -3.90 5.99
C ALA A 180 8.22 -2.48 5.42
N SER A 181 6.98 -1.95 5.31
CA SER A 181 6.67 -0.69 4.65
C SER A 181 7.10 -0.69 3.18
N LEU A 182 6.57 -1.59 2.37
CA LEU A 182 6.96 -1.79 0.97
C LEU A 182 5.82 -1.52 -0.04
N VAL A 183 4.77 -0.82 0.38
CA VAL A 183 3.73 -0.36 -0.55
C VAL A 183 4.31 0.66 -1.52
N ASP A 184 3.98 0.55 -2.81
CA ASP A 184 4.39 1.52 -3.82
C ASP A 184 3.84 2.91 -3.51
N PRO A 185 4.69 3.96 -3.46
CA PRO A 185 4.27 5.29 -3.05
C PRO A 185 3.35 6.01 -4.03
N PHE A 186 3.34 5.63 -5.31
CA PHE A 186 2.55 6.28 -6.35
C PHE A 186 1.24 5.56 -6.61
N SER A 187 1.30 4.25 -6.88
CA SER A 187 0.13 3.43 -7.18
C SER A 187 -0.65 2.97 -5.95
N GLY A 188 0.03 2.82 -4.80
CA GLY A 188 -0.55 2.19 -3.61
C GLY A 188 -0.59 0.66 -3.69
N GLU A 189 0.03 0.06 -4.71
CA GLU A 189 0.18 -1.39 -4.86
C GLU A 189 1.13 -1.94 -3.78
N GLY A 190 0.84 -3.13 -3.25
CA GLY A 190 1.65 -3.75 -2.22
C GLY A 190 1.58 -5.28 -2.24
N VAL A 191 0.68 -5.87 -3.04
CA VAL A 191 0.48 -7.33 -3.08
C VAL A 191 1.67 -8.03 -3.71
N GLY A 192 2.15 -7.55 -4.86
CA GLY A 192 3.34 -8.07 -5.54
C GLY A 192 4.57 -7.98 -4.65
N ASN A 193 4.83 -6.82 -4.07
CA ASN A 193 5.94 -6.61 -3.14
C ASN A 193 5.85 -7.53 -1.89
N ALA A 194 4.65 -7.83 -1.41
CA ALA A 194 4.46 -8.74 -0.28
C ALA A 194 4.79 -10.19 -0.66
N LEU A 195 4.37 -10.65 -1.84
CA LEU A 195 4.66 -11.98 -2.36
C LEU A 195 6.17 -12.17 -2.57
N VAL A 196 6.80 -11.28 -3.32
CA VAL A 196 8.23 -11.33 -3.63
C VAL A 196 9.10 -11.29 -2.38
N THR A 197 8.80 -10.40 -1.44
CA THR A 197 9.56 -10.32 -0.19
C THR A 197 9.29 -11.49 0.75
N GLY A 198 8.10 -12.09 0.71
CA GLY A 198 7.78 -13.32 1.42
C GLY A 198 8.62 -14.49 0.91
N GLU A 199 8.70 -14.66 -0.40
CA GLU A 199 9.54 -15.67 -1.05
C GLU A 199 11.03 -15.44 -0.76
N LEU A 200 11.51 -14.22 -0.93
CA LEU A 200 12.90 -13.86 -0.62
C LEU A 200 13.26 -14.18 0.84
N ALA A 201 12.39 -13.85 1.79
CA ALA A 201 12.61 -14.15 3.20
C ALA A 201 12.72 -15.66 3.45
N ALA A 202 11.82 -16.45 2.85
CA ALA A 202 11.84 -17.91 2.96
C ALA A 202 13.13 -18.50 2.39
N ASN A 203 13.53 -18.08 1.19
CA ASN A 203 14.75 -18.55 0.52
C ASN A 203 16.01 -18.20 1.32
N HIS A 204 16.07 -17.00 1.92
CA HIS A 204 17.17 -16.60 2.78
C HIS A 204 17.28 -17.43 4.07
N ILE A 205 16.13 -17.74 4.68
CA ILE A 205 16.09 -18.61 5.88
C ILE A 205 16.59 -20.01 5.54
N LEU A 206 16.10 -20.60 4.44
CA LEU A 206 16.50 -21.93 3.98
C LEU A 206 17.99 -22.01 3.63
N ALA A 207 18.53 -20.93 3.05
CA ALA A 207 19.95 -20.84 2.68
C ALA A 207 20.86 -20.44 3.86
N GLY A 208 20.31 -20.21 5.07
CA GLY A 208 21.07 -19.76 6.24
C GLY A 208 21.69 -18.37 6.09
N LYS A 209 21.16 -17.54 5.17
CA LYS A 209 21.61 -16.14 5.00
C LYS A 209 21.20 -15.27 6.19
N SER A 210 22.01 -14.25 6.48
CA SER A 210 21.71 -13.34 7.60
C SER A 210 20.51 -12.42 7.31
N PRO A 211 19.86 -11.87 8.35
CA PRO A 211 18.83 -10.84 8.18
C PRO A 211 19.32 -9.58 7.44
N GLU A 212 20.58 -9.22 7.61
CA GLU A 212 21.20 -8.09 6.91
C GLU A 212 21.31 -8.34 5.41
N GLN A 213 21.72 -9.55 5.01
CA GLN A 213 21.75 -9.95 3.59
C GLN A 213 20.34 -9.91 2.97
N TYR A 214 19.31 -10.31 3.72
CA TYR A 214 17.92 -10.16 3.28
C TYR A 214 17.56 -8.69 3.05
N GLN A 215 17.89 -7.80 3.99
CA GLN A 215 17.62 -6.36 3.85
C GLN A 215 18.30 -5.76 2.63
N GLU A 216 19.55 -6.11 2.38
CA GLU A 216 20.33 -5.61 1.24
C GLU A 216 19.75 -6.09 -0.10
N GLU A 217 19.47 -7.38 -0.23
CA GLU A 217 18.94 -7.96 -1.46
C GLU A 217 17.52 -7.47 -1.75
N MET A 218 16.66 -7.41 -0.75
CA MET A 218 15.31 -6.82 -0.85
C MET A 218 15.37 -5.38 -1.38
N TRP A 219 16.27 -4.56 -0.86
CA TRP A 219 16.37 -3.18 -1.31
C TRP A 219 17.08 -3.02 -2.65
N ALA A 220 18.02 -3.86 -2.96
CA ALA A 220 18.63 -3.90 -4.30
C ALA A 220 17.57 -4.20 -5.37
N MET A 221 16.63 -5.09 -5.07
CA MET A 221 15.55 -5.51 -5.97
C MET A 221 14.45 -4.44 -6.09
N LEU A 222 13.87 -3.99 -4.97
CA LEU A 222 12.69 -3.11 -4.98
C LEU A 222 13.02 -1.61 -4.91
N GLY A 223 14.19 -1.25 -4.40
CA GLY A 223 14.56 0.13 -4.09
C GLY A 223 14.56 1.09 -5.27
N PRO A 224 15.08 0.72 -6.45
CA PRO A 224 15.07 1.57 -7.62
C PRO A 224 13.64 1.98 -8.04
N GLU A 225 12.72 1.03 -8.13
CA GLU A 225 11.33 1.26 -8.49
C GLU A 225 10.61 2.11 -7.44
N LEU A 226 10.63 1.69 -6.17
CA LEU A 226 10.02 2.41 -5.06
C LEU A 226 10.54 3.85 -4.91
N THR A 227 11.83 4.07 -5.21
CA THR A 227 12.42 5.41 -5.20
C THR A 227 11.86 6.28 -6.33
N ASN A 228 11.72 5.72 -7.54
CA ASN A 228 11.15 6.42 -8.69
C ASN A 228 9.66 6.72 -8.44
N SER A 229 8.88 5.76 -7.98
CA SER A 229 7.48 5.95 -7.58
C SER A 229 7.32 7.06 -6.53
N TYR A 230 8.20 7.12 -5.54
CA TYR A 230 8.19 8.20 -4.55
C TYR A 230 8.50 9.57 -5.16
N ARG A 231 9.41 9.65 -6.13
CA ARG A 231 9.67 10.88 -6.89
C ARG A 231 8.44 11.31 -7.69
N MET A 232 7.78 10.37 -8.35
CA MET A 232 6.55 10.61 -9.11
C MET A 232 5.41 11.10 -8.21
N GLN A 233 5.21 10.48 -7.05
CA GLN A 233 4.24 10.95 -6.06
C GLN A 233 4.49 12.41 -5.64
N LYS A 234 5.75 12.80 -5.47
CA LYS A 234 6.08 14.20 -5.16
C LYS A 234 5.81 15.14 -6.32
N LEU A 235 6.11 14.72 -7.55
CA LEU A 235 5.87 15.52 -8.76
C LEU A 235 4.37 15.69 -9.02
N SER A 236 3.55 14.67 -8.77
CA SER A 236 2.08 14.72 -8.95
C SER A 236 1.39 15.76 -8.05
N ARG A 237 2.05 16.24 -6.99
CA ARG A 237 1.57 17.38 -6.20
C ARG A 237 1.49 18.68 -6.99
N LYS A 238 2.23 18.78 -8.09
CA LYS A 238 2.17 19.93 -9.00
C LYS A 238 1.12 19.65 -10.07
N LYS A 239 -0.12 20.09 -9.84
CA LYS A 239 -1.27 19.84 -10.73
C LYS A 239 -1.00 20.11 -12.20
N TRP A 240 -0.30 21.23 -12.53
CA TRP A 240 0.04 21.56 -13.90
C TRP A 240 0.90 20.49 -14.57
N LEU A 241 1.85 19.90 -13.82
CA LEU A 241 2.73 18.86 -14.32
C LEU A 241 1.97 17.54 -14.52
N LEU A 242 1.10 17.18 -13.58
CA LEU A 242 0.23 16.03 -13.71
C LEU A 242 -0.69 16.14 -14.92
N ASN A 243 -1.36 17.30 -15.08
CA ASN A 243 -2.25 17.55 -16.21
C ASN A 243 -1.49 17.52 -17.55
N TRP A 244 -0.27 18.08 -17.59
CA TRP A 244 0.58 17.99 -18.78
C TRP A 244 0.93 16.53 -19.11
N PHE A 245 1.29 15.74 -18.10
CA PHE A 245 1.67 14.34 -18.28
C PHE A 245 0.48 13.49 -18.75
N VAL A 246 -0.67 13.61 -18.09
CA VAL A 246 -1.92 12.92 -18.48
C VAL A 246 -2.36 13.35 -19.89
N GLY A 247 -2.30 14.65 -20.21
CA GLY A 247 -2.64 15.18 -21.54
C GLY A 247 -1.67 14.72 -22.64
N LYS A 248 -0.42 14.36 -22.30
CA LYS A 248 0.52 13.72 -23.25
C LYS A 248 0.22 12.22 -23.38
N ALA A 249 -0.09 11.55 -22.29
CA ALA A 249 -0.44 10.13 -22.29
C ALA A 249 -1.67 9.85 -23.16
N SER A 250 -2.71 10.69 -23.05
CA SER A 250 -3.94 10.55 -23.87
C SER A 250 -3.73 10.66 -25.38
N LYS A 251 -2.56 11.20 -25.82
CA LYS A 251 -2.24 11.44 -27.23
C LYS A 251 -1.14 10.54 -27.79
N LYS A 252 -0.40 9.83 -26.94
CA LYS A 252 0.75 9.02 -27.35
C LYS A 252 0.67 7.64 -26.70
N PRO A 253 0.47 6.55 -27.48
CA PRO A 253 0.37 5.19 -26.98
C PRO A 253 1.55 4.78 -26.07
N VAL A 254 2.77 5.14 -26.45
CA VAL A 254 3.98 4.84 -25.66
C VAL A 254 3.91 5.44 -24.24
N ILE A 255 3.39 6.66 -24.09
CA ILE A 255 3.27 7.30 -22.77
C ILE A 255 2.10 6.70 -21.99
N GLN A 256 1.04 6.28 -22.68
CA GLN A 256 -0.08 5.55 -22.09
C GLN A 256 0.39 4.19 -21.54
N GLU A 257 1.17 3.45 -22.31
CA GLU A 257 1.79 2.19 -21.90
C GLU A 257 2.70 2.37 -20.68
N MET A 258 3.59 3.37 -20.70
CA MET A 258 4.41 3.73 -19.54
C MET A 258 3.57 4.06 -18.30
N MET A 259 2.44 4.76 -18.42
CA MET A 259 1.55 5.03 -17.30
C MET A 259 0.87 3.76 -16.79
N THR A 260 0.46 2.88 -17.69
CA THR A 260 -0.11 1.58 -17.34
C THR A 260 0.91 0.72 -16.60
N GLU A 261 2.15 0.65 -17.09
CA GLU A 261 3.25 -0.05 -16.42
C GLU A 261 3.60 0.53 -15.03
N MET A 262 3.48 1.84 -14.87
CA MET A 262 3.70 2.51 -13.58
C MET A 262 2.59 2.25 -12.55
N ILE A 263 1.39 1.91 -13.01
CA ILE A 263 0.22 1.62 -12.16
C ILE A 263 0.11 0.11 -11.91
N ALA A 264 0.37 -0.71 -12.95
CA ALA A 264 0.47 -2.15 -12.86
C ALA A 264 1.94 -2.53 -12.74
N SER A 265 2.36 -3.16 -11.64
CA SER A 265 3.74 -3.62 -11.53
C SER A 265 4.06 -4.57 -12.69
N LYS A 266 5.21 -4.37 -13.32
CA LYS A 266 5.64 -5.10 -14.53
C LYS A 266 5.66 -6.62 -14.32
N GLU A 267 5.97 -7.08 -13.12
CA GLU A 267 6.00 -8.51 -12.76
C GLU A 267 4.62 -9.16 -12.73
N ALA A 268 3.55 -8.41 -12.40
CA ALA A 268 2.20 -8.95 -12.47
C ALA A 268 1.75 -9.25 -13.91
N GLN A 269 2.34 -8.58 -14.90
CA GLN A 269 2.04 -8.80 -16.32
C GLN A 269 2.85 -9.96 -16.91
N GLU A 270 4.10 -10.18 -16.49
CA GLU A 270 4.96 -11.28 -16.97
C GLU A 270 4.51 -12.65 -16.45
N ASN A 271 3.79 -12.71 -15.33
CA ASN A 271 3.26 -13.94 -14.74
C ASN A 271 1.82 -14.29 -15.16
N LEU A 272 1.19 -13.49 -16.02
CA LEU A 272 -0.15 -13.74 -16.58
C LEU A 272 -0.12 -14.36 -18.00
N HIS A 273 1.04 -14.67 -18.53
CA HIS A 273 1.28 -15.43 -19.74
C HIS A 273 2.02 -16.73 -19.41
#